data_db52575a7af613ac4193d866df0b3c78
#
_entry.id   db52575a7af613ac4193d866df0b3c78
#
_cell.length_a   1.000
_cell.length_b   1.000
_cell.length_c   1.000
_cell.angle_alpha   90.00
_cell.angle_beta   90.00
_cell.angle_gamma   90.00
#
_symmetry.space_group_name_H-M   'P 1'
#
loop_
_entity.id
_entity.type
_entity.pdbx_description
1 polymer ?
#
loop_
_entity_poly.entity_id
_entity_poly.type
_entity_poly.pdbx_seq_one_letter_code
_entity_poly.pdbx_strand_id
1 'polypeptide(L)'
;FLPGWEEGLFPHQKSLEEKGDFALEEERRLAYVGITRAKKEAYLSFAMKRAYHGDWMDALPSRFINEIPDDNVEKNEINMDKTINDFEFNQDNSIEFDTEYRSPGWDRYKKNKILKWKK
;
A
#
# COMPACT_ATOMS: atom_id res chain seq x y z
N PHE A 1 6.05 8.92 -0.83
CA PHE A 1 5.37 7.64 -0.58
C PHE A 1 4.07 7.87 0.17
N LEU A 2 2.97 7.27 -0.30
CA LEU A 2 1.62 7.36 0.25
C LEU A 2 1.11 5.93 0.50
N PRO A 3 1.42 5.31 1.64
CA PRO A 3 0.98 3.96 1.99
C PRO A 3 -0.46 3.95 2.52
N GLY A 4 -1.08 2.76 2.51
CA GLY A 4 -2.38 2.54 3.16
C GLY A 4 -3.58 3.01 2.34
N TRP A 5 -3.50 2.97 1.02
CA TRP A 5 -4.61 3.31 0.13
C TRP A 5 -5.60 2.16 0.00
N GLU A 6 -6.31 1.89 1.08
CA GLU A 6 -7.24 0.76 1.25
C GLU A 6 -8.59 1.24 1.74
N GLU A 7 -9.68 0.63 1.26
CA GLU A 7 -11.03 0.89 1.78
C GLU A 7 -11.08 0.64 3.29
N GLY A 8 -11.74 1.56 3.99
CA GLY A 8 -11.85 1.53 5.45
C GLY A 8 -10.68 2.20 6.17
N LEU A 9 -9.50 2.30 5.54
CA LEU A 9 -8.36 3.04 6.05
C LEU A 9 -8.25 4.42 5.38
N PHE A 10 -8.39 4.46 4.07
CA PHE A 10 -8.45 5.69 3.29
C PHE A 10 -9.31 5.47 2.02
N PRO A 11 -10.57 5.98 2.00
CA PRO A 11 -11.23 6.80 3.02
C PRO A 11 -11.46 6.05 4.34
N HIS A 12 -11.42 6.81 5.44
CA HIS A 12 -11.56 6.24 6.78
C HIS A 12 -13.02 5.84 7.07
N GLN A 13 -13.24 4.55 7.40
CA GLN A 13 -14.55 3.97 7.61
C GLN A 13 -15.43 4.78 8.57
N LYS A 14 -14.90 5.10 9.75
CA LYS A 14 -15.62 5.82 10.79
C LYS A 14 -16.05 7.21 10.35
N SER A 15 -15.21 7.91 9.59
CA SER A 15 -15.57 9.22 9.06
C SER A 15 -16.76 9.15 8.11
N LEU A 16 -16.81 8.11 7.26
CA LEU A 16 -17.92 7.88 6.35
C LEU A 16 -19.22 7.55 7.09
N GLU A 17 -19.14 6.74 8.15
CA GLU A 17 -20.31 6.39 8.98
C GLU A 17 -20.88 7.60 9.70
N GLU A 18 -20.03 8.51 10.21
CA GLU A 18 -20.45 9.68 10.97
C GLU A 18 -20.98 10.83 10.11
N LYS A 19 -20.38 11.08 8.95
CA LYS A 19 -20.61 12.29 8.13
C LYS A 19 -20.99 11.99 6.67
N GLY A 20 -21.06 10.73 6.28
CA GLY A 20 -21.48 10.30 4.95
C GLY A 20 -20.68 10.95 3.81
N ASP A 21 -21.41 11.46 2.80
CA ASP A 21 -20.81 12.03 1.59
C ASP A 21 -19.92 13.24 1.85
N PHE A 22 -20.20 14.01 2.89
CA PHE A 22 -19.36 15.14 3.24
C PHE A 22 -17.95 14.69 3.65
N ALA A 23 -17.86 13.64 4.46
CA ALA A 23 -16.56 13.08 4.83
C ALA A 23 -15.83 12.50 3.62
N LEU A 24 -16.56 11.85 2.70
CA LEU A 24 -15.97 11.31 1.49
C LEU A 24 -15.32 12.41 0.63
N GLU A 25 -15.98 13.57 0.50
CA GLU A 25 -15.42 14.70 -0.24
C GLU A 25 -14.17 15.30 0.43
N GLU A 26 -14.17 15.37 1.76
CA GLU A 26 -12.98 15.84 2.49
C GLU A 26 -11.80 14.85 2.34
N GLU A 27 -12.05 13.56 2.45
CA GLU A 27 -11.02 12.51 2.21
C GLU A 27 -10.52 12.56 0.76
N ARG A 28 -11.41 12.80 -0.23
CA ARG A 28 -11.02 12.99 -1.64
C ARG A 28 -10.11 14.20 -1.83
N ARG A 29 -10.37 15.29 -1.14
CA ARG A 29 -9.49 16.48 -1.16
C ARG A 29 -8.12 16.14 -0.59
N LEU A 30 -8.06 15.38 0.50
CA LEU A 30 -6.80 14.92 1.07
C LEU A 30 -6.04 14.02 0.10
N ALA A 31 -6.72 13.11 -0.60
CA ALA A 31 -6.12 12.28 -1.65
C ALA A 31 -5.49 13.14 -2.75
N TYR A 32 -6.25 14.12 -3.27
CA TYR A 32 -5.77 15.05 -4.29
C TYR A 32 -4.54 15.83 -3.81
N VAL A 33 -4.62 16.42 -2.61
CA VAL A 33 -3.49 17.17 -2.03
C VAL A 33 -2.28 16.29 -1.86
N GLY A 34 -2.45 15.05 -1.35
CA GLY A 34 -1.36 14.10 -1.14
C GLY A 34 -0.61 13.80 -2.44
N ILE A 35 -1.36 13.45 -3.50
CA ILE A 35 -0.77 13.14 -4.81
C ILE A 35 -0.09 14.37 -5.43
N THR A 36 -0.75 15.52 -5.39
CA THR A 36 -0.26 16.75 -6.05
C THR A 36 0.92 17.41 -5.35
N ARG A 37 1.22 17.02 -4.10
CA ARG A 37 2.45 17.44 -3.39
C ARG A 37 3.72 16.86 -4.00
N ALA A 38 3.63 15.77 -4.72
CA ALA A 38 4.78 15.20 -5.40
C ALA A 38 5.25 16.14 -6.52
N LYS A 39 6.55 16.40 -6.57
CA LYS A 39 7.18 17.23 -7.61
C LYS A 39 7.36 16.50 -8.93
N LYS A 40 7.61 15.19 -8.86
CA LYS A 40 7.88 14.34 -10.02
C LYS A 40 6.97 13.10 -10.02
N GLU A 41 7.04 12.30 -8.97
CA GLU A 41 6.37 11.00 -8.86
C GLU A 41 5.79 10.81 -7.49
N ALA A 42 4.63 10.18 -7.41
CA ALA A 42 4.03 9.69 -6.17
C ALA A 42 3.92 8.16 -6.24
N TYR A 43 4.27 7.50 -5.15
CA TYR A 43 4.12 6.06 -4.99
C TYR A 43 3.00 5.80 -4.00
N LEU A 44 1.93 5.21 -4.49
CA LEU A 44 0.78 4.80 -3.69
C LEU A 44 0.87 3.29 -3.47
N SER A 45 0.67 2.85 -2.25
CA SER A 45 0.68 1.43 -1.95
C SER A 45 -0.49 1.01 -1.10
N PHE A 46 -0.98 -0.21 -1.33
CA PHE A 46 -2.00 -0.85 -0.53
C PHE A 46 -1.69 -2.33 -0.35
N ALA A 47 -2.14 -2.89 0.76
CA ALA A 47 -2.01 -4.30 1.04
C ALA A 47 -3.26 -5.05 0.58
N MET A 48 -3.09 -6.25 0.02
CA MET A 48 -4.21 -7.15 -0.29
C MET A 48 -4.78 -7.83 0.95
N LYS A 49 -3.97 -7.91 2.00
CA LYS A 49 -4.34 -8.48 3.29
C LYS A 49 -3.73 -7.67 4.42
N ARG A 50 -4.49 -7.46 5.46
CA ARG A 50 -4.06 -6.72 6.64
C ARG A 50 -4.43 -7.48 7.91
N ALA A 51 -3.52 -7.51 8.87
CA ALA A 51 -3.82 -8.02 10.20
C ALA A 51 -4.61 -6.98 10.99
N TYR A 52 -5.77 -7.36 11.50
CA TYR A 52 -6.63 -6.54 12.34
C TYR A 52 -7.08 -7.36 13.55
N HIS A 53 -6.76 -6.89 14.77
CA HIS A 53 -7.05 -7.59 16.03
C HIS A 53 -6.61 -9.06 16.09
N GLY A 54 -5.52 -9.42 15.41
CA GLY A 54 -4.98 -10.78 15.39
C GLY A 54 -5.46 -11.65 14.23
N ASP A 55 -6.49 -11.24 13.50
CA ASP A 55 -7.00 -11.91 12.32
C ASP A 55 -6.52 -11.26 11.03
N TRP A 56 -6.34 -12.07 9.98
CA TRP A 56 -6.01 -11.57 8.65
C TRP A 56 -7.28 -11.36 7.85
N MET A 57 -7.50 -10.10 7.46
CA MET A 57 -8.63 -9.71 6.64
C MET A 57 -8.15 -9.34 5.23
N ASP A 58 -8.96 -9.67 4.23
CA ASP A 58 -8.75 -9.16 2.88
C ASP A 58 -9.03 -7.67 2.86
N ALA A 59 -8.14 -6.92 2.24
CA ALA A 59 -8.28 -5.47 2.07
C ALA A 59 -8.54 -5.15 0.59
N LEU A 60 -9.44 -4.22 0.36
CA LEU A 60 -9.73 -3.71 -0.98
C LEU A 60 -8.95 -2.43 -1.24
N PRO A 61 -8.50 -2.20 -2.47
CA PRO A 61 -7.88 -0.94 -2.82
C PRO A 61 -8.85 0.22 -2.64
N SER A 62 -8.34 1.37 -2.21
CA SER A 62 -9.12 2.58 -2.06
C SER A 62 -9.84 2.97 -3.35
N ARG A 63 -11.10 3.38 -3.25
CA ARG A 63 -11.89 3.88 -4.38
C ARG A 63 -11.25 5.06 -5.09
N PHE A 64 -10.46 5.87 -4.38
CA PHE A 64 -9.73 7.01 -4.96
C PHE A 64 -8.68 6.61 -5.98
N ILE A 65 -8.18 5.37 -5.93
CA ILE A 65 -7.25 4.84 -6.94
C ILE A 65 -7.92 4.80 -8.31
N ASN A 66 -9.20 4.44 -8.37
CA ASN A 66 -9.96 4.36 -9.61
C ASN A 66 -10.34 5.74 -10.18
N GLU A 67 -10.21 6.79 -9.37
CA GLU A 67 -10.45 8.18 -9.80
C GLU A 67 -9.20 8.82 -10.44
N ILE A 68 -8.03 8.16 -10.33
CA ILE A 68 -6.79 8.65 -10.96
C ILE A 68 -6.79 8.26 -12.44
N PRO A 69 -6.54 9.22 -13.37
CA PRO A 69 -6.46 8.92 -14.79
C PRO A 69 -5.40 7.85 -15.10
N ASP A 70 -5.79 6.80 -15.82
CA ASP A 70 -4.91 5.66 -16.12
C ASP A 70 -3.65 6.05 -16.91
N ASP A 71 -3.73 7.11 -17.72
CA ASP A 71 -2.59 7.61 -18.52
C ASP A 71 -1.38 8.02 -17.66
N ASN A 72 -1.62 8.33 -16.39
CA ASN A 72 -0.60 8.79 -15.45
C ASN A 72 -0.25 7.74 -14.37
N VAL A 73 -0.79 6.52 -14.48
CA VAL A 73 -0.62 5.46 -13.49
C VAL A 73 0.15 4.29 -14.05
N GLU A 74 1.24 3.94 -13.40
CA GLU A 74 1.97 2.70 -13.62
C GLU A 74 1.64 1.72 -12.50
N LYS A 75 1.04 0.56 -12.85
CA LYS A 75 0.61 -0.45 -11.87
C LYS A 75 1.68 -1.52 -11.73
N ASN A 76 2.29 -1.62 -10.57
CA ASN A 76 3.32 -2.61 -10.26
C ASN A 76 2.86 -3.53 -9.14
N GLU A 77 2.96 -4.84 -9.34
CA GLU A 77 2.75 -5.83 -8.28
C GLU A 77 4.11 -6.25 -7.72
N ILE A 78 4.32 -6.03 -6.43
CA ILE A 78 5.51 -6.53 -5.75
C ILE A 78 5.20 -7.93 -5.22
N ASN A 79 5.76 -8.93 -5.88
CA ASN A 79 5.83 -10.28 -5.35
C ASN A 79 7.13 -10.40 -4.54
N MET A 80 7.02 -10.42 -3.21
CA MET A 80 8.17 -10.53 -2.31
C MET A 80 9.03 -11.77 -2.58
N ASP A 81 8.45 -12.85 -3.11
CA ASP A 81 9.19 -14.08 -3.45
C ASP A 81 10.22 -13.89 -4.57
N LYS A 82 9.99 -12.93 -5.50
CA LYS A 82 10.97 -12.62 -6.55
C LYS A 82 12.03 -11.63 -6.06
N THR A 83 11.64 -10.69 -5.23
CA THR A 83 12.54 -9.61 -4.79
C THR A 83 13.66 -10.13 -3.89
N ILE A 84 13.40 -11.20 -3.11
CA ILE A 84 14.42 -11.79 -2.22
C ILE A 84 15.47 -12.56 -3.04
N ASN A 85 15.10 -13.13 -4.18
CA ASN A 85 16.04 -13.86 -5.04
C ASN A 85 16.88 -12.94 -5.93
N ASP A 86 16.42 -11.71 -6.20
CA ASP A 86 17.14 -10.72 -7.01
C ASP A 86 18.11 -9.84 -6.18
N PHE A 87 17.99 -9.86 -4.84
CA PHE A 87 19.02 -9.34 -3.97
C PHE A 87 20.13 -10.40 -3.83
N GLU A 88 21.05 -10.43 -4.77
CA GLU A 88 22.38 -10.99 -4.51
C GLU A 88 22.98 -10.21 -3.34
N PHE A 89 22.91 -10.80 -2.17
CA PHE A 89 23.62 -10.34 -0.98
C PHE A 89 25.11 -10.43 -1.30
N ASN A 90 25.74 -9.32 -1.62
CA ASN A 90 27.17 -9.23 -1.62
C ASN A 90 27.67 -9.66 -0.24
N GLN A 91 28.35 -10.80 -0.20
CA GLN A 91 28.76 -11.57 0.99
C GLN A 91 29.83 -10.90 1.87
N ASP A 92 29.99 -9.57 1.84
CA ASP A 92 31.07 -8.90 2.57
C ASP A 92 30.67 -8.16 3.86
N ASN A 93 29.42 -8.29 4.31
CA ASN A 93 29.03 -7.85 5.65
C ASN A 93 28.23 -8.94 6.36
N SER A 94 28.91 -9.77 7.12
CA SER A 94 28.36 -10.79 7.99
C SER A 94 27.57 -10.17 9.16
N ILE A 95 26.32 -9.75 8.86
CA ILE A 95 25.31 -9.66 9.90
C ILE A 95 24.58 -11.00 9.84
N GLU A 96 24.95 -11.92 10.74
CA GLU A 96 24.19 -13.14 11.00
C GLU A 96 22.79 -12.74 11.48
N PHE A 97 21.85 -12.64 10.55
CA PHE A 97 20.44 -12.71 10.91
C PHE A 97 20.10 -14.17 11.18
N ASP A 98 19.74 -14.45 12.43
CA ASP A 98 19.19 -15.73 12.83
C ASP A 98 17.95 -16.05 11.95
N THR A 99 18.15 -16.94 10.98
CA THR A 99 17.15 -17.31 9.97
C THR A 99 16.05 -18.22 10.53
N GLU A 100 16.06 -18.50 11.82
CA GLU A 100 15.14 -19.45 12.45
C GLU A 100 13.85 -18.81 12.98
N TYR A 101 13.78 -17.47 13.07
CA TYR A 101 12.57 -16.78 13.51
C TYR A 101 11.67 -16.37 12.34
N ARG A 102 11.00 -17.34 11.74
CA ARG A 102 9.86 -17.08 10.84
C ARG A 102 8.60 -16.88 11.68
N SER A 103 8.17 -15.64 11.82
CA SER A 103 6.85 -15.41 12.39
C SER A 103 5.78 -16.10 11.52
N PRO A 104 4.71 -16.66 12.09
CA PRO A 104 3.64 -17.32 11.33
C PRO A 104 2.95 -16.43 10.30
N GLY A 105 3.18 -15.11 10.36
CA GLY A 105 2.67 -14.13 9.40
C GLY A 105 3.53 -13.90 8.17
N TRP A 106 4.81 -14.32 8.18
CA TRP A 106 5.75 -14.04 7.11
C TRP A 106 5.36 -14.64 5.75
N ASP A 107 4.81 -15.84 5.75
CA ASP A 107 4.38 -16.51 4.51
C ASP A 107 3.10 -15.92 3.90
N ARG A 108 2.42 -15.02 4.58
CA ARG A 108 1.19 -14.36 4.12
C ARG A 108 1.41 -12.97 3.51
N TYR A 109 2.62 -12.44 3.59
CA TYR A 109 2.98 -11.10 3.05
C TYR A 109 3.11 -11.05 1.52
N LYS A 110 2.75 -12.10 0.81
CA LYS A 110 3.16 -12.38 -0.58
C LYS A 110 2.52 -11.54 -1.67
N LYS A 111 1.64 -10.56 -1.40
CA LYS A 111 1.04 -9.74 -2.48
C LYS A 111 0.75 -8.30 -2.00
N ASN A 112 1.72 -7.43 -2.15
CA ASN A 112 1.50 -5.98 -2.07
C ASN A 112 1.49 -5.39 -3.48
N LYS A 113 0.51 -4.53 -3.78
CA LYS A 113 0.46 -3.77 -5.03
C LYS A 113 0.94 -2.34 -4.79
N ILE A 114 1.84 -1.87 -5.63
CA ILE A 114 2.30 -0.48 -5.64
C ILE A 114 1.85 0.17 -6.93
N LEU A 115 1.21 1.33 -6.80
CA LEU A 115 0.85 2.18 -7.91
C LEU A 115 1.81 3.36 -7.96
N LYS A 116 2.36 3.63 -9.14
CA LYS A 116 3.22 4.78 -9.40
C LYS A 116 2.45 5.78 -10.25
N TRP A 117 2.25 6.97 -9.71
CA TRP A 117 1.67 8.09 -10.45
C TRP A 117 2.79 8.99 -10.98
N LYS A 118 2.70 9.35 -12.27
CA LYS A 118 3.62 10.28 -12.93
C LYS A 118 2.86 11.54 -13.32
N LYS A 119 3.48 12.68 -13.07
CA LYS A 119 2.96 14.00 -13.44
C LYS A 119 3.31 14.33 -14.88
#